data_8e155d87021d9650cdc72fb5ba5c0432
#
_entry.id   8e155d87021d9650cdc72fb5ba5c0432
#
_cell.length_a   1.000
_cell.length_b   1.000
_cell.length_c   1.000
_cell.angle_alpha   90.00
_cell.angle_beta   90.00
_cell.angle_gamma   90.00
#
_symmetry.space_group_name_H-M   'P 1'
#
loop_
_entity.id
_entity.type
_entity.pdbx_description
1 polymer ?
#
loop_
_entity_poly.entity_id
_entity_poly.type
_entity_poly.pdbx_seq_one_letter_code
_entity_poly.pdbx_strand_id
1 'polypeptide(L)'
;NTATITKYTGNEHRITIPAQVTHGAYIYPVSKIGDQVFCNYKYVLTSVQIPDTVTEIGSNAFYNCTSLKSVTIQDDKPSCVKKIGRQAFMFCSELTDIPILDSVTEIDSEAFHHCEELDTVTIPEGVTSVADGMFSYCYSLHTVTLPDSVTAIEERAFTGTALTQIHIPAKVTRIGTNAFSECFALSTITSDSESYPAIDNVLYEKSANGDYALIRYPSQREDPAFKIPNGVARIETHAFDSCAYLASVKMPDSVVSIGTGAFMNCPALQDIEFSCRITELPESVFAGCISLKSIDIPEGITQILDDAFAGCEQLERIAIPSSVTKIPESAFSSCERLKTVEYSGSRSQWNAISTNSGLQNVPVAPGSIDVTVTSDIRTVTAKVDGSSVPINDGKFIVTIGKTVELTVSDPQYRDRYTWAGGSGTVSADNTTYTFVAGQDDT
;
A
#
# COMPACT_ATOMS: atom_id res chain seq x y z
N ASN A 1 -14.30 48.32 5.41
CA ASN A 1 -12.93 48.16 5.91
C ASN A 1 -12.99 47.33 7.19
N THR A 2 -12.15 46.27 7.27
CA THR A 2 -12.06 45.33 8.40
C THR A 2 -10.61 45.27 8.91
N ALA A 3 -10.40 44.68 10.08
CA ALA A 3 -9.09 44.44 10.67
C ALA A 3 -8.71 42.97 10.61
N THR A 4 -7.42 42.73 10.49
CA THR A 4 -6.81 41.40 10.59
C THR A 4 -5.88 41.35 11.79
N ILE A 5 -6.00 40.32 12.63
CA ILE A 5 -5.00 40.04 13.67
C ILE A 5 -3.77 39.47 12.97
N THR A 6 -2.62 40.10 13.08
CA THR A 6 -1.39 39.69 12.37
C THR A 6 -0.31 39.13 13.27
N LYS A 7 -0.41 39.33 14.58
CA LYS A 7 0.58 38.84 15.54
C LYS A 7 0.01 38.83 16.95
N TYR A 8 0.37 37.80 17.71
CA TYR A 8 0.19 37.72 19.15
C TYR A 8 1.57 37.70 19.83
N THR A 9 1.70 38.38 20.97
CA THR A 9 2.96 38.50 21.73
C THR A 9 2.79 38.20 23.20
N GLY A 10 1.59 37.81 23.64
CA GLY A 10 1.27 37.47 25.03
C GLY A 10 1.69 36.01 25.37
N ASN A 11 1.38 35.63 26.60
CA ASN A 11 1.62 34.28 27.14
C ASN A 11 0.42 33.79 27.96
N GLU A 12 -0.77 34.30 27.69
CA GLU A 12 -1.98 33.86 28.36
C GLU A 12 -2.41 32.47 27.87
N HIS A 13 -2.94 31.66 28.81
CA HIS A 13 -3.49 30.33 28.50
C HIS A 13 -4.86 30.41 27.79
N ARG A 14 -5.60 31.49 28.01
CA ARG A 14 -6.93 31.70 27.42
C ARG A 14 -6.97 33.08 26.79
N ILE A 15 -7.39 33.14 25.56
CA ILE A 15 -7.41 34.38 24.78
C ILE A 15 -8.84 34.64 24.31
N THR A 16 -9.27 35.91 24.47
CA THR A 16 -10.48 36.43 23.84
C THR A 16 -10.07 37.48 22.80
N ILE A 17 -10.32 37.19 21.53
CA ILE A 17 -10.02 38.10 20.42
C ILE A 17 -11.08 39.19 20.41
N PRO A 18 -10.72 40.50 20.38
CA PRO A 18 -11.70 41.56 20.38
C PRO A 18 -12.52 41.58 19.08
N ALA A 19 -13.82 41.86 19.18
CA ALA A 19 -14.70 41.96 18.00
C ALA A 19 -14.35 43.15 17.10
N GLN A 20 -13.69 44.16 17.64
CA GLN A 20 -13.32 45.36 16.91
C GLN A 20 -12.05 45.99 17.48
N VAL A 21 -11.36 46.75 16.66
CA VAL A 21 -10.18 47.54 17.03
C VAL A 21 -10.36 48.98 16.59
N THR A 22 -9.79 49.93 17.34
CA THR A 22 -9.86 51.38 17.06
C THR A 22 -8.54 51.85 16.50
N HIS A 23 -8.56 52.58 15.40
CA HIS A 23 -7.39 53.27 14.87
C HIS A 23 -7.76 54.72 14.50
N GLY A 24 -7.20 55.68 15.23
CA GLY A 24 -7.60 57.04 15.14
C GLY A 24 -9.06 57.26 15.57
N ALA A 25 -9.86 57.88 14.71
CA ALA A 25 -11.29 58.10 14.93
C ALA A 25 -12.18 56.96 14.39
N TYR A 26 -11.61 55.87 13.83
CA TYR A 26 -12.35 54.82 13.17
C TYR A 26 -12.33 53.53 13.98
N ILE A 27 -13.44 52.80 13.92
CA ILE A 27 -13.61 51.47 14.49
C ILE A 27 -13.67 50.44 13.34
N TYR A 28 -12.91 49.37 13.47
CA TYR A 28 -12.82 48.31 12.47
C TYR A 28 -13.20 46.96 13.08
N PRO A 29 -14.20 46.25 12.55
CA PRO A 29 -14.49 44.90 12.98
C PRO A 29 -13.32 43.98 12.64
N VAL A 30 -12.97 43.04 13.53
CA VAL A 30 -11.97 42.01 13.30
C VAL A 30 -12.61 40.91 12.48
N SER A 31 -12.19 40.75 11.24
CA SER A 31 -12.76 39.77 10.30
C SER A 31 -11.84 38.60 9.97
N LYS A 32 -10.56 38.68 10.34
CA LYS A 32 -9.58 37.65 10.02
C LYS A 32 -8.58 37.47 11.16
N ILE A 33 -8.28 36.18 11.46
CA ILE A 33 -7.08 35.77 12.15
C ILE A 33 -6.06 35.47 11.06
N GLY A 34 -4.98 36.24 11.02
CA GLY A 34 -3.97 36.13 9.97
C GLY A 34 -3.12 34.86 10.06
N ASP A 35 -2.23 34.71 9.10
CA ASP A 35 -1.36 33.56 9.02
C ASP A 35 -0.35 33.53 10.17
N GLN A 36 -0.14 32.37 10.77
CA GLN A 36 0.86 32.08 11.81
C GLN A 36 0.71 32.92 13.10
N VAL A 37 -0.43 33.53 13.37
CA VAL A 37 -0.64 34.46 14.52
C VAL A 37 -0.29 33.78 15.85
N PHE A 38 -0.73 32.55 16.07
CA PHE A 38 -0.51 31.76 17.28
C PHE A 38 0.42 30.56 17.05
N CYS A 39 1.20 30.58 15.96
CA CYS A 39 2.08 29.47 15.60
C CYS A 39 3.09 29.15 16.71
N ASN A 40 3.19 27.87 17.11
CA ASN A 40 4.12 27.35 18.13
C ASN A 40 3.87 27.82 19.59
N TYR A 41 2.65 28.23 19.94
CA TYR A 41 2.26 28.46 21.35
C TYR A 41 1.93 27.11 22.05
N LYS A 42 2.90 26.16 22.03
CA LYS A 42 2.73 24.74 22.35
C LYS A 42 2.09 24.45 23.71
N TYR A 43 2.64 24.99 24.79
CA TYR A 43 2.26 24.63 26.16
C TYR A 43 1.56 25.77 26.89
N VAL A 44 1.20 26.81 26.18
CA VAL A 44 0.66 28.02 26.75
C VAL A 44 -0.83 28.15 26.43
N LEU A 45 -1.19 28.10 25.16
CA LEU A 45 -2.53 28.40 24.69
C LEU A 45 -3.44 27.18 24.85
N THR A 46 -4.45 27.27 25.70
CA THR A 46 -5.42 26.21 25.98
C THR A 46 -6.81 26.45 25.38
N SER A 47 -7.21 27.73 25.21
CA SER A 47 -8.47 28.06 24.54
C SER A 47 -8.44 29.44 23.90
N VAL A 48 -9.18 29.58 22.82
CA VAL A 48 -9.38 30.88 22.13
C VAL A 48 -10.86 31.08 21.90
N GLN A 49 -11.34 32.29 22.30
CA GLN A 49 -12.68 32.78 21.93
C GLN A 49 -12.53 33.79 20.79
N ILE A 50 -13.18 33.54 19.68
CA ILE A 50 -13.21 34.42 18.52
C ILE A 50 -14.55 35.14 18.41
N PRO A 51 -14.60 36.39 17.95
CA PRO A 51 -15.87 37.08 17.76
C PRO A 51 -16.64 36.54 16.52
N ASP A 52 -17.96 36.74 16.53
CA ASP A 52 -18.85 36.39 15.41
C ASP A 52 -18.56 37.20 14.11
N THR A 53 -17.67 38.19 14.18
CA THR A 53 -17.22 38.99 13.02
C THR A 53 -16.10 38.31 12.22
N VAL A 54 -15.44 37.27 12.78
CA VAL A 54 -14.36 36.54 12.09
C VAL A 54 -14.91 35.64 11.03
N THR A 55 -14.47 35.82 9.78
CA THR A 55 -14.87 35.06 8.62
C THR A 55 -13.76 34.15 8.06
N GLU A 56 -12.52 34.37 8.51
CA GLU A 56 -11.36 33.64 8.01
C GLU A 56 -10.34 33.37 9.11
N ILE A 57 -9.86 32.14 9.19
CA ILE A 57 -8.70 31.69 9.97
C ILE A 57 -7.59 31.36 8.97
N GLY A 58 -6.46 32.07 9.06
CA GLY A 58 -5.34 32.02 8.14
C GLY A 58 -4.53 30.73 8.22
N SER A 59 -3.61 30.57 7.28
CA SER A 59 -2.72 29.42 7.22
C SER A 59 -1.80 29.36 8.45
N ASN A 60 -1.64 28.14 9.02
CA ASN A 60 -0.83 27.92 10.23
C ASN A 60 -1.23 28.79 11.43
N ALA A 61 -2.44 29.34 11.47
CA ALA A 61 -2.83 30.31 12.51
C ALA A 61 -2.62 29.77 13.93
N PHE A 62 -2.90 28.49 14.17
CA PHE A 62 -2.70 27.76 15.44
C PHE A 62 -1.75 26.56 15.28
N TYR A 63 -0.89 26.57 14.26
CA TYR A 63 0.05 25.47 14.01
C TYR A 63 0.86 25.15 15.27
N ASN A 64 0.85 23.86 15.65
CA ASN A 64 1.62 23.34 16.78
C ASN A 64 1.26 23.99 18.14
N CYS A 65 -0.03 24.32 18.33
CA CYS A 65 -0.60 24.69 19.61
C CYS A 65 -1.06 23.43 20.35
N THR A 66 -0.12 22.61 20.81
CA THR A 66 -0.37 21.26 21.31
C THR A 66 -1.32 21.19 22.50
N SER A 67 -1.42 22.24 23.33
CA SER A 67 -2.34 22.32 24.47
C SER A 67 -3.68 23.01 24.17
N LEU A 68 -3.93 23.37 22.90
CA LEU A 68 -5.20 24.01 22.50
C LEU A 68 -6.32 22.99 22.50
N LYS A 69 -7.29 23.17 23.40
CA LYS A 69 -8.45 22.26 23.58
C LYS A 69 -9.66 22.70 22.79
N SER A 70 -9.86 24.00 22.62
CA SER A 70 -11.05 24.52 21.96
C SER A 70 -10.84 25.90 21.34
N VAL A 71 -11.54 26.14 20.22
CA VAL A 71 -11.74 27.45 19.63
C VAL A 71 -13.24 27.68 19.51
N THR A 72 -13.79 28.63 20.28
CA THR A 72 -15.22 28.87 20.39
C THR A 72 -15.62 30.25 19.93
N ILE A 73 -16.90 30.47 19.66
CA ILE A 73 -17.44 31.82 19.36
C ILE A 73 -17.85 32.48 20.65
N GLN A 74 -17.56 33.79 20.74
CA GLN A 74 -17.97 34.61 21.91
C GLN A 74 -19.48 34.66 22.06
N ASP A 75 -19.95 34.68 23.30
CA ASP A 75 -21.37 34.81 23.68
C ASP A 75 -22.28 33.72 23.09
N ASP A 76 -21.72 32.53 22.80
CA ASP A 76 -22.42 31.38 22.19
C ASP A 76 -23.20 31.72 20.91
N LYS A 77 -22.74 32.75 20.18
CA LYS A 77 -23.30 33.14 18.89
C LYS A 77 -22.96 32.13 17.78
N PRO A 78 -23.77 32.10 16.70
CA PRO A 78 -23.43 31.32 15.53
C PRO A 78 -22.06 31.74 14.93
N SER A 79 -21.29 30.79 14.47
CA SER A 79 -20.04 31.02 13.74
C SER A 79 -20.32 31.76 12.42
N CYS A 80 -19.43 32.69 12.04
CA CYS A 80 -19.39 33.33 10.73
C CYS A 80 -18.14 32.90 9.92
N VAL A 81 -17.33 32.00 10.45
CA VAL A 81 -16.11 31.51 9.77
C VAL A 81 -16.48 30.80 8.48
N LYS A 82 -15.98 31.29 7.35
CA LYS A 82 -16.18 30.71 6.03
C LYS A 82 -14.99 29.93 5.51
N LYS A 83 -13.78 30.32 5.95
CA LYS A 83 -12.54 29.71 5.51
C LYS A 83 -11.62 29.36 6.67
N ILE A 84 -11.06 28.13 6.59
CA ILE A 84 -9.98 27.66 7.44
C ILE A 84 -8.78 27.35 6.53
N GLY A 85 -7.68 28.06 6.73
CA GLY A 85 -6.48 27.98 5.91
C GLY A 85 -5.67 26.72 6.12
N ARG A 86 -4.71 26.53 5.25
CA ARG A 86 -3.80 25.36 5.25
C ARG A 86 -3.10 25.23 6.61
N GLN A 87 -3.11 23.99 7.16
CA GLN A 87 -2.42 23.65 8.42
C GLN A 87 -2.86 24.52 9.61
N ALA A 88 -4.05 25.13 9.55
CA ALA A 88 -4.48 26.11 10.55
C ALA A 88 -4.44 25.58 11.99
N PHE A 89 -4.77 24.30 12.20
CA PHE A 89 -4.76 23.59 13.49
C PHE A 89 -3.83 22.36 13.48
N MET A 90 -2.91 22.27 12.54
CA MET A 90 -1.98 21.14 12.48
C MET A 90 -1.17 21.01 13.77
N PHE A 91 -1.10 19.80 14.34
CA PHE A 91 -0.50 19.50 15.64
C PHE A 91 -1.16 20.17 16.84
N CYS A 92 -2.45 20.48 16.79
CA CYS A 92 -3.23 20.82 17.97
C CYS A 92 -3.71 19.51 18.63
N SER A 93 -2.78 18.76 19.25
CA SER A 93 -3.04 17.37 19.68
C SER A 93 -4.12 17.26 20.76
N GLU A 94 -4.31 18.26 21.63
CA GLU A 94 -5.36 18.27 22.65
C GLU A 94 -6.71 18.87 22.16
N LEU A 95 -6.87 19.17 20.86
CA LEU A 95 -8.10 19.74 20.33
C LEU A 95 -9.21 18.67 20.27
N THR A 96 -10.26 18.86 21.07
CA THR A 96 -11.36 17.89 21.20
C THR A 96 -12.60 18.24 20.40
N ASP A 97 -12.80 19.53 20.10
CA ASP A 97 -14.03 20.03 19.48
C ASP A 97 -13.75 21.23 18.56
N ILE A 98 -14.50 21.31 17.47
CA ILE A 98 -14.37 22.35 16.45
C ILE A 98 -15.74 22.98 16.15
N PRO A 99 -16.38 23.65 17.12
CA PRO A 99 -17.73 24.22 16.95
C PRO A 99 -17.80 25.34 15.91
N ILE A 100 -16.65 25.83 15.45
CA ILE A 100 -16.57 26.88 14.43
C ILE A 100 -16.92 26.38 13.01
N LEU A 101 -17.11 25.06 12.81
CA LEU A 101 -17.34 24.49 11.48
C LEU A 101 -18.71 24.81 10.89
N ASP A 102 -19.74 25.07 11.67
CA ASP A 102 -21.13 25.16 11.19
C ASP A 102 -21.35 26.08 9.99
N SER A 103 -20.56 27.11 9.83
CA SER A 103 -20.68 28.08 8.74
C SER A 103 -19.58 28.00 7.68
N VAL A 104 -18.63 27.06 7.86
CA VAL A 104 -17.44 26.93 6.99
C VAL A 104 -17.83 26.36 5.64
N THR A 105 -17.25 26.91 4.58
CA THR A 105 -17.44 26.46 3.20
C THR A 105 -16.12 26.07 2.52
N GLU A 106 -14.98 26.42 3.11
CA GLU A 106 -13.65 26.11 2.58
C GLU A 106 -12.71 25.70 3.70
N ILE A 107 -12.12 24.53 3.59
CA ILE A 107 -11.11 24.01 4.50
C ILE A 107 -9.93 23.54 3.66
N ASP A 108 -8.78 24.16 3.87
CA ASP A 108 -7.57 23.86 3.10
C ASP A 108 -6.84 22.60 3.63
N SER A 109 -5.84 22.14 2.88
CA SER A 109 -5.07 20.93 3.16
C SER A 109 -4.46 20.93 4.57
N GLU A 110 -4.45 19.74 5.19
CA GLU A 110 -3.81 19.46 6.49
C GLU A 110 -4.35 20.33 7.64
N ALA A 111 -5.55 20.93 7.49
CA ALA A 111 -6.08 21.91 8.45
C ALA A 111 -6.16 21.36 9.88
N PHE A 112 -6.45 20.07 10.07
CA PHE A 112 -6.58 19.36 11.36
C PHE A 112 -5.64 18.18 11.49
N HIS A 113 -4.58 18.13 10.69
CA HIS A 113 -3.58 17.06 10.73
C HIS A 113 -2.96 16.92 12.13
N HIS A 114 -2.92 15.71 12.71
CA HIS A 114 -2.50 15.44 14.08
C HIS A 114 -3.29 16.19 15.17
N CYS A 115 -4.61 16.37 15.00
CA CYS A 115 -5.52 16.69 16.09
C CYS A 115 -5.91 15.38 16.78
N GLU A 116 -5.03 14.87 17.66
CA GLU A 116 -5.05 13.49 18.13
C GLU A 116 -6.25 13.16 19.04
N GLU A 117 -6.76 14.16 19.79
CA GLU A 117 -7.89 14.01 20.70
C GLU A 117 -9.26 14.33 20.06
N LEU A 118 -9.28 14.65 18.75
CA LEU A 118 -10.51 14.93 18.02
C LEU A 118 -11.29 13.62 17.80
N ASP A 119 -12.49 13.50 18.38
CA ASP A 119 -13.28 12.27 18.40
C ASP A 119 -14.33 12.21 17.28
N THR A 120 -15.11 13.26 17.11
CA THR A 120 -16.18 13.32 16.13
C THR A 120 -16.14 14.60 15.32
N VAL A 121 -16.44 14.51 14.02
CA VAL A 121 -16.53 15.69 13.14
C VAL A 121 -17.77 15.58 12.24
N THR A 122 -18.54 16.66 12.19
CA THR A 122 -19.53 16.87 11.14
C THR A 122 -19.01 17.91 10.17
N ILE A 123 -18.77 17.50 8.93
CA ILE A 123 -18.40 18.45 7.85
C ILE A 123 -19.67 19.19 7.46
N PRO A 124 -19.66 20.56 7.45
CA PRO A 124 -20.85 21.35 7.18
C PRO A 124 -21.27 21.30 5.70
N GLU A 125 -22.57 21.52 5.47
CA GLU A 125 -23.08 21.74 4.11
C GLU A 125 -22.40 22.97 3.48
N GLY A 126 -21.99 22.81 2.21
CA GLY A 126 -21.23 23.84 1.48
C GLY A 126 -19.75 23.51 1.34
N VAL A 127 -19.16 22.66 2.17
CA VAL A 127 -17.85 22.08 1.93
C VAL A 127 -18.00 21.03 0.83
N THR A 128 -17.25 21.19 -0.26
CA THR A 128 -17.35 20.33 -1.45
C THR A 128 -16.20 19.34 -1.58
N SER A 129 -15.16 19.48 -0.77
CA SER A 129 -14.00 18.59 -0.77
C SER A 129 -13.46 18.40 0.64
N VAL A 130 -13.17 17.14 0.99
CA VAL A 130 -12.31 16.83 2.14
C VAL A 130 -10.88 16.90 1.64
N ALA A 131 -10.17 17.97 1.98
CA ALA A 131 -8.87 18.31 1.39
C ALA A 131 -7.77 17.30 1.77
N ASP A 132 -6.64 17.35 1.03
CA ASP A 132 -5.47 16.50 1.27
C ASP A 132 -5.02 16.56 2.72
N GLY A 133 -4.89 15.39 3.34
CA GLY A 133 -4.43 15.21 4.71
C GLY A 133 -5.27 15.93 5.77
N MET A 134 -6.50 16.35 5.46
CA MET A 134 -7.29 17.21 6.36
C MET A 134 -7.37 16.68 7.79
N PHE A 135 -7.59 15.38 7.97
CA PHE A 135 -7.70 14.70 9.27
C PHE A 135 -6.65 13.60 9.45
N SER A 136 -5.55 13.63 8.68
CA SER A 136 -4.51 12.60 8.85
C SER A 136 -4.00 12.56 10.27
N TYR A 137 -3.89 11.33 10.81
CA TYR A 137 -3.37 11.05 12.15
C TYR A 137 -4.17 11.70 13.28
N CYS A 138 -5.47 11.92 13.07
CA CYS A 138 -6.42 12.18 14.15
C CYS A 138 -6.77 10.83 14.81
N TYR A 139 -5.90 10.35 15.69
CA TYR A 139 -5.94 8.97 16.22
C TYR A 139 -7.19 8.63 17.03
N SER A 140 -7.91 9.63 17.54
CA SER A 140 -9.19 9.43 18.25
C SER A 140 -10.41 9.65 17.38
N LEU A 141 -10.28 10.01 16.10
CA LEU A 141 -11.42 10.32 15.23
C LEU A 141 -12.17 9.06 14.81
N HIS A 142 -13.22 8.73 15.58
CA HIS A 142 -14.06 7.54 15.39
C HIS A 142 -15.20 7.74 14.41
N THR A 143 -15.72 8.97 14.29
CA THR A 143 -16.90 9.25 13.46
C THR A 143 -16.73 10.54 12.68
N VAL A 144 -16.95 10.45 11.37
CA VAL A 144 -17.07 11.61 10.47
C VAL A 144 -18.37 11.53 9.71
N THR A 145 -19.14 12.63 9.72
CA THR A 145 -20.32 12.79 8.88
C THR A 145 -19.97 13.68 7.70
N LEU A 146 -20.10 13.13 6.49
CA LEU A 146 -19.90 13.85 5.23
C LEU A 146 -21.26 14.34 4.70
N PRO A 147 -21.40 15.61 4.31
CA PRO A 147 -22.64 16.12 3.72
C PRO A 147 -22.77 15.73 2.24
N ASP A 148 -23.98 15.85 1.71
CA ASP A 148 -24.26 15.61 0.30
C ASP A 148 -23.58 16.58 -0.68
N SER A 149 -22.98 17.64 -0.17
CA SER A 149 -22.20 18.61 -0.97
C SER A 149 -20.82 18.09 -1.36
N VAL A 150 -20.28 17.07 -0.68
CA VAL A 150 -18.93 16.55 -0.95
C VAL A 150 -18.87 15.84 -2.29
N THR A 151 -17.93 16.27 -3.14
CA THR A 151 -17.66 15.71 -4.47
C THR A 151 -16.31 15.01 -4.55
N ALA A 152 -15.39 15.32 -3.61
CA ALA A 152 -14.05 14.75 -3.56
C ALA A 152 -13.60 14.48 -2.12
N ILE A 153 -12.92 13.35 -1.93
CA ILE A 153 -12.13 13.02 -0.75
C ILE A 153 -10.70 12.94 -1.26
N GLU A 154 -9.85 13.88 -0.83
CA GLU A 154 -8.52 14.02 -1.40
C GLU A 154 -7.51 13.02 -0.80
N GLU A 155 -6.27 13.06 -1.27
CA GLU A 155 -5.20 12.18 -0.82
C GLU A 155 -5.04 12.25 0.70
N ARG A 156 -4.83 11.10 1.35
CA ARG A 156 -4.59 10.98 2.81
C ARG A 156 -5.62 11.64 3.72
N ALA A 157 -6.80 11.99 3.22
CA ALA A 157 -7.79 12.79 3.96
C ALA A 157 -8.09 12.25 5.37
N PHE A 158 -8.13 10.91 5.54
CA PHE A 158 -8.42 10.21 6.80
C PHE A 158 -7.33 9.20 7.20
N THR A 159 -6.13 9.29 6.63
CA THR A 159 -5.03 8.37 6.97
C THR A 159 -4.77 8.37 8.48
N GLY A 160 -4.65 7.17 9.09
CA GLY A 160 -4.31 7.02 10.50
C GLY A 160 -5.41 7.46 11.47
N THR A 161 -6.68 7.50 11.04
CA THR A 161 -7.80 7.78 11.94
C THR A 161 -8.37 6.51 12.57
N ALA A 162 -9.09 6.67 13.69
CA ALA A 162 -9.82 5.59 14.36
C ALA A 162 -11.24 5.36 13.79
N LEU A 163 -11.52 5.78 12.55
CA LEU A 163 -12.83 5.61 11.95
C LEU A 163 -13.31 4.16 12.03
N THR A 164 -14.46 3.94 12.64
CA THR A 164 -15.11 2.63 12.70
C THR A 164 -16.03 2.39 11.51
N GLN A 165 -16.55 3.46 10.93
CA GLN A 165 -17.41 3.43 9.75
C GLN A 165 -17.25 4.70 8.92
N ILE A 166 -17.55 4.58 7.62
CA ILE A 166 -17.63 5.72 6.71
C ILE A 166 -18.76 5.52 5.71
N HIS A 167 -19.51 6.60 5.44
CA HIS A 167 -20.49 6.66 4.37
C HIS A 167 -20.01 7.61 3.28
N ILE A 168 -19.97 7.15 2.02
CA ILE A 168 -19.53 7.93 0.86
C ILE A 168 -20.77 8.54 0.19
N PRO A 169 -20.93 9.89 0.18
CA PRO A 169 -22.10 10.54 -0.41
C PRO A 169 -22.21 10.35 -1.93
N ALA A 170 -23.43 10.46 -2.44
CA ALA A 170 -23.77 10.21 -3.86
C ALA A 170 -22.99 11.05 -4.87
N LYS A 171 -22.58 12.28 -4.50
CA LYS A 171 -21.86 13.18 -5.40
C LYS A 171 -20.36 12.98 -5.45
N VAL A 172 -19.81 12.08 -4.63
CA VAL A 172 -18.36 11.81 -4.64
C VAL A 172 -17.98 11.15 -5.96
N THR A 173 -17.13 11.82 -6.71
CA THR A 173 -16.58 11.36 -8.00
C THR A 173 -15.07 11.21 -7.97
N ARG A 174 -14.42 11.50 -6.82
CA ARG A 174 -12.98 11.34 -6.64
C ARG A 174 -12.67 10.95 -5.20
N ILE A 175 -11.86 9.87 -5.06
CA ILE A 175 -11.21 9.48 -3.82
C ILE A 175 -9.71 9.38 -4.11
N GLY A 176 -8.91 10.15 -3.38
CA GLY A 176 -7.46 10.21 -3.54
C GLY A 176 -6.75 9.00 -2.96
N THR A 177 -5.51 8.80 -3.37
CA THR A 177 -4.65 7.72 -2.89
C THR A 177 -4.49 7.80 -1.37
N ASN A 178 -4.50 6.65 -0.72
CA ASN A 178 -4.33 6.54 0.74
C ASN A 178 -5.39 7.28 1.58
N ALA A 179 -6.54 7.67 1.00
CA ALA A 179 -7.56 8.42 1.74
C ALA A 179 -7.99 7.73 3.05
N PHE A 180 -7.98 6.40 3.10
CA PHE A 180 -8.37 5.57 4.25
C PHE A 180 -7.27 4.61 4.72
N SER A 181 -6.00 4.86 4.36
CA SER A 181 -4.88 4.02 4.84
C SER A 181 -4.73 4.14 6.36
N GLU A 182 -4.26 3.08 7.00
CA GLU A 182 -4.04 3.06 8.46
C GLU A 182 -5.31 3.34 9.30
N CYS A 183 -6.51 3.19 8.71
CA CYS A 183 -7.77 3.23 9.46
C CYS A 183 -8.00 1.85 10.10
N PHE A 184 -7.24 1.55 11.16
CA PHE A 184 -7.17 0.22 11.77
C PHE A 184 -8.48 -0.25 12.44
N ALA A 185 -9.38 0.68 12.77
CA ALA A 185 -10.66 0.40 13.40
C ALA A 185 -11.83 0.24 12.40
N LEU A 186 -11.58 0.44 11.09
CA LEU A 186 -12.62 0.50 10.08
C LEU A 186 -13.27 -0.88 9.88
N SER A 187 -14.56 -0.98 10.18
CA SER A 187 -15.37 -2.20 10.05
C SER A 187 -16.46 -2.08 8.98
N THR A 188 -16.92 -0.85 8.70
CA THR A 188 -18.06 -0.63 7.81
C THR A 188 -17.81 0.49 6.81
N ILE A 189 -18.02 0.19 5.54
CA ILE A 189 -18.01 1.17 4.44
C ILE A 189 -19.33 1.07 3.70
N THR A 190 -20.06 2.18 3.61
CA THR A 190 -21.26 2.30 2.78
C THR A 190 -21.11 3.42 1.77
N SER A 191 -21.85 3.35 0.66
CA SER A 191 -21.72 4.35 -0.40
C SER A 191 -23.00 4.47 -1.21
N ASP A 192 -23.37 5.72 -1.51
CA ASP A 192 -24.39 6.09 -2.48
C ASP A 192 -23.76 6.57 -3.81
N SER A 193 -22.43 6.63 -3.89
CA SER A 193 -21.71 7.06 -5.10
C SER A 193 -21.75 5.97 -6.19
N GLU A 194 -22.12 6.36 -7.41
CA GLU A 194 -22.02 5.49 -8.58
C GLU A 194 -20.56 5.26 -9.05
N SER A 195 -19.68 6.23 -8.79
CA SER A 195 -18.25 6.15 -9.14
C SER A 195 -17.46 5.32 -8.14
N TYR A 196 -17.90 5.31 -6.86
CA TYR A 196 -17.24 4.60 -5.77
C TYR A 196 -18.22 3.71 -5.00
N PRO A 197 -18.77 2.67 -5.63
CA PRO A 197 -19.72 1.79 -4.98
C PRO A 197 -19.08 1.00 -3.84
N ALA A 198 -19.82 0.81 -2.75
CA ALA A 198 -19.51 -0.17 -1.72
C ALA A 198 -20.30 -1.45 -1.99
N ILE A 199 -19.61 -2.53 -2.37
CA ILE A 199 -20.22 -3.83 -2.65
C ILE A 199 -19.76 -4.79 -1.58
N ASP A 200 -20.71 -5.39 -0.88
CA ASP A 200 -20.42 -6.27 0.25
C ASP A 200 -19.44 -5.63 1.26
N ASN A 201 -19.73 -4.36 1.61
CA ASN A 201 -18.93 -3.58 2.56
C ASN A 201 -17.48 -3.27 2.11
N VAL A 202 -17.11 -3.54 0.86
CA VAL A 202 -15.80 -3.22 0.28
C VAL A 202 -15.94 -2.07 -0.70
N LEU A 203 -15.05 -1.09 -0.62
CA LEU A 203 -15.07 0.10 -1.48
C LEU A 203 -14.33 -0.17 -2.78
N TYR A 204 -14.99 0.16 -3.88
CA TYR A 204 -14.43 0.06 -5.23
C TYR A 204 -14.50 1.40 -5.95
N GLU A 205 -13.59 1.60 -6.90
CA GLU A 205 -13.73 2.61 -7.96
C GLU A 205 -14.25 1.92 -9.21
N LYS A 206 -15.26 2.49 -9.84
CA LYS A 206 -15.80 2.02 -11.11
C LYS A 206 -15.20 2.82 -12.25
N SER A 207 -14.42 2.17 -13.11
CA SER A 207 -13.83 2.79 -14.30
C SER A 207 -14.86 3.01 -15.41
N ALA A 208 -14.55 3.90 -16.36
CA ALA A 208 -15.42 4.20 -17.50
C ALA A 208 -15.67 2.99 -18.44
N ASN A 209 -14.75 2.01 -18.48
CA ASN A 209 -14.88 0.76 -19.23
C ASN A 209 -15.70 -0.32 -18.50
N GLY A 210 -16.13 -0.05 -17.25
CA GLY A 210 -16.91 -0.96 -16.43
C GLY A 210 -16.10 -1.87 -15.51
N ASP A 211 -14.76 -1.85 -15.57
CA ASP A 211 -13.90 -2.57 -14.64
C ASP A 211 -13.88 -1.88 -13.26
N TYR A 212 -13.49 -2.62 -12.23
CA TYR A 212 -13.36 -2.11 -10.87
C TYR A 212 -11.90 -2.09 -10.42
N ALA A 213 -11.56 -1.08 -9.61
CA ALA A 213 -10.39 -1.11 -8.74
C ALA A 213 -10.87 -1.29 -7.28
N LEU A 214 -10.25 -2.19 -6.51
CA LEU A 214 -10.52 -2.36 -5.11
C LEU A 214 -9.74 -1.30 -4.34
N ILE A 215 -10.47 -0.33 -3.72
CA ILE A 215 -9.90 0.82 -3.02
C ILE A 215 -9.61 0.49 -1.55
N ARG A 216 -10.59 -0.10 -0.85
CA ARG A 216 -10.44 -0.40 0.57
C ARG A 216 -11.30 -1.57 1.01
N TYR A 217 -10.66 -2.56 1.63
CA TYR A 217 -11.29 -3.61 2.42
C TYR A 217 -11.27 -3.18 3.89
N PRO A 218 -12.39 -3.28 4.63
CA PRO A 218 -12.42 -2.87 6.04
C PRO A 218 -11.49 -3.71 6.90
N SER A 219 -10.60 -3.05 7.65
CA SER A 219 -9.55 -3.71 8.43
C SER A 219 -10.09 -4.62 9.55
N GLN A 220 -11.27 -4.28 10.10
CA GLN A 220 -11.94 -5.03 11.18
C GLN A 220 -13.07 -5.94 10.67
N ARG A 221 -13.14 -6.19 9.37
CA ARG A 221 -14.08 -7.18 8.85
C ARG A 221 -13.66 -8.58 9.31
N GLU A 222 -14.56 -9.30 9.97
CA GLU A 222 -14.27 -10.58 10.64
C GLU A 222 -14.22 -11.80 9.69
N ASP A 223 -14.55 -11.63 8.40
CA ASP A 223 -14.51 -12.73 7.43
C ASP A 223 -13.07 -13.21 7.20
N PRO A 224 -12.75 -14.48 7.51
CA PRO A 224 -11.39 -15.00 7.38
C PRO A 224 -10.98 -15.26 5.93
N ALA A 225 -11.91 -15.29 4.99
CA ALA A 225 -11.66 -15.57 3.59
C ALA A 225 -12.37 -14.56 2.69
N PHE A 226 -11.66 -14.02 1.73
CA PHE A 226 -12.23 -13.09 0.76
C PHE A 226 -11.92 -13.52 -0.67
N LYS A 227 -12.98 -13.68 -1.45
CA LYS A 227 -12.88 -13.89 -2.89
C LYS A 227 -13.14 -12.56 -3.59
N ILE A 228 -12.11 -12.00 -4.20
CA ILE A 228 -12.22 -10.77 -4.98
C ILE A 228 -13.18 -11.02 -6.16
N PRO A 229 -14.20 -10.15 -6.38
CA PRO A 229 -15.17 -10.34 -7.46
C PRO A 229 -14.53 -10.31 -8.86
N ASN A 230 -15.11 -11.06 -9.78
CA ASN A 230 -14.77 -10.94 -11.21
C ASN A 230 -15.06 -9.51 -11.69
N GLY A 231 -14.18 -8.98 -12.57
CA GLY A 231 -14.27 -7.60 -13.07
C GLY A 231 -13.43 -6.61 -12.26
N VAL A 232 -12.87 -7.02 -11.11
CA VAL A 232 -11.83 -6.23 -10.45
C VAL A 232 -10.53 -6.41 -11.24
N ALA A 233 -10.02 -5.30 -11.78
CA ALA A 233 -8.79 -5.27 -12.58
C ALA A 233 -7.57 -4.85 -11.76
N ARG A 234 -7.76 -4.05 -10.71
CA ARG A 234 -6.67 -3.53 -9.87
C ARG A 234 -7.01 -3.65 -8.39
N ILE A 235 -5.99 -3.91 -7.59
CA ILE A 235 -6.01 -3.78 -6.14
C ILE A 235 -5.16 -2.54 -5.84
N GLU A 236 -5.73 -1.53 -5.21
CA GLU A 236 -5.04 -0.26 -4.99
C GLU A 236 -4.06 -0.32 -3.81
N THR A 237 -3.20 0.70 -3.71
CA THR A 237 -2.23 0.87 -2.63
C THR A 237 -2.94 0.80 -1.27
N HIS A 238 -2.39 -0.02 -0.34
CA HIS A 238 -2.93 -0.24 1.00
C HIS A 238 -4.39 -0.74 1.06
N ALA A 239 -4.90 -1.36 0.00
CA ALA A 239 -6.31 -1.75 -0.09
C ALA A 239 -6.76 -2.75 1.00
N PHE A 240 -5.90 -3.66 1.44
CA PHE A 240 -6.10 -4.61 2.54
C PHE A 240 -5.16 -4.36 3.73
N ASP A 241 -4.51 -3.19 3.78
CA ASP A 241 -3.59 -2.89 4.88
C ASP A 241 -4.25 -3.12 6.24
N SER A 242 -3.53 -3.83 7.12
CA SER A 242 -3.92 -4.10 8.52
C SER A 242 -5.25 -4.83 8.71
N CYS A 243 -5.60 -5.72 7.75
CA CYS A 243 -6.77 -6.58 7.87
C CYS A 243 -6.55 -7.67 8.94
N ALA A 244 -7.11 -7.43 10.15
CA ALA A 244 -6.80 -8.21 11.34
C ALA A 244 -7.22 -9.70 11.26
N TYR A 245 -8.31 -10.01 10.57
CA TYR A 245 -8.94 -11.34 10.54
C TYR A 245 -8.80 -12.06 9.21
N LEU A 246 -8.32 -11.40 8.17
CA LEU A 246 -8.25 -11.93 6.81
C LEU A 246 -7.15 -13.00 6.71
N ALA A 247 -7.54 -14.27 6.65
CA ALA A 247 -6.63 -15.42 6.60
C ALA A 247 -6.33 -15.89 5.17
N SER A 248 -7.26 -15.68 4.22
CA SER A 248 -7.05 -16.07 2.83
C SER A 248 -7.70 -15.12 1.83
N VAL A 249 -7.02 -14.93 0.69
CA VAL A 249 -7.52 -14.11 -0.43
C VAL A 249 -7.40 -14.88 -1.74
N LYS A 250 -8.48 -14.89 -2.52
CA LYS A 250 -8.48 -15.45 -3.87
C LYS A 250 -8.68 -14.34 -4.90
N MET A 251 -7.72 -14.18 -5.80
CA MET A 251 -7.77 -13.21 -6.90
C MET A 251 -8.34 -13.87 -8.16
N PRO A 252 -9.28 -13.22 -8.87
CA PRO A 252 -9.73 -13.66 -10.18
C PRO A 252 -8.69 -13.29 -11.26
N ASP A 253 -8.77 -13.96 -12.43
CA ASP A 253 -7.89 -13.66 -13.57
C ASP A 253 -8.10 -12.27 -14.17
N SER A 254 -9.12 -11.51 -13.74
CA SER A 254 -9.30 -10.11 -14.13
C SER A 254 -8.28 -9.18 -13.48
N VAL A 255 -7.71 -9.54 -12.32
CA VAL A 255 -6.71 -8.72 -11.63
C VAL A 255 -5.39 -8.72 -12.41
N VAL A 256 -4.92 -7.55 -12.79
CA VAL A 256 -3.68 -7.35 -13.57
C VAL A 256 -2.62 -6.57 -12.81
N SER A 257 -2.97 -5.92 -11.70
CA SER A 257 -2.01 -5.19 -10.86
C SER A 257 -2.43 -5.17 -9.40
N ILE A 258 -1.41 -5.12 -8.54
CA ILE A 258 -1.52 -4.98 -7.08
C ILE A 258 -0.73 -3.73 -6.71
N GLY A 259 -1.27 -2.88 -5.83
CA GLY A 259 -0.61 -1.66 -5.37
C GLY A 259 0.38 -1.91 -4.23
N THR A 260 1.25 -0.93 -3.97
CA THR A 260 2.21 -0.92 -2.86
C THR A 260 1.51 -1.17 -1.54
N GLY A 261 2.08 -2.03 -0.69
CA GLY A 261 1.55 -2.34 0.64
C GLY A 261 0.13 -2.91 0.66
N ALA A 262 -0.36 -3.46 -0.47
CA ALA A 262 -1.77 -3.85 -0.60
C ALA A 262 -2.25 -4.79 0.51
N PHE A 263 -1.39 -5.69 1.00
CA PHE A 263 -1.65 -6.63 2.10
C PHE A 263 -0.71 -6.41 3.28
N MET A 264 -0.15 -5.20 3.42
CA MET A 264 0.78 -4.89 4.51
C MET A 264 0.10 -5.07 5.87
N ASN A 265 0.84 -5.59 6.87
CA ASN A 265 0.36 -5.77 8.24
C ASN A 265 -0.93 -6.60 8.37
N CYS A 266 -1.13 -7.63 7.55
CA CYS A 266 -2.23 -8.59 7.68
C CYS A 266 -1.81 -9.76 8.59
N PRO A 267 -2.02 -9.70 9.91
CA PRO A 267 -1.42 -10.64 10.85
C PRO A 267 -2.00 -12.06 10.75
N ALA A 268 -3.23 -12.21 10.27
CA ALA A 268 -3.89 -13.50 10.11
C ALA A 268 -3.65 -14.15 8.74
N LEU A 269 -3.06 -13.42 7.77
CA LEU A 269 -2.94 -13.89 6.38
C LEU A 269 -2.01 -15.11 6.28
N GLN A 270 -2.53 -16.20 5.71
CA GLN A 270 -1.86 -17.48 5.57
C GLN A 270 -1.80 -17.96 4.13
N ASP A 271 -2.76 -17.58 3.31
CA ASP A 271 -2.91 -18.08 1.95
C ASP A 271 -3.34 -17.00 0.95
N ILE A 272 -2.72 -17.02 -0.23
CA ILE A 272 -3.06 -16.14 -1.36
C ILE A 272 -3.11 -16.96 -2.64
N GLU A 273 -4.26 -16.95 -3.29
CA GLU A 273 -4.41 -17.45 -4.66
C GLU A 273 -4.30 -16.27 -5.63
N PHE A 274 -3.16 -16.18 -6.31
CA PHE A 274 -2.85 -15.09 -7.23
C PHE A 274 -3.60 -15.19 -8.56
N SER A 275 -3.84 -14.05 -9.21
CA SER A 275 -4.16 -13.99 -10.63
C SER A 275 -2.94 -14.38 -11.47
N CYS A 276 -3.17 -15.14 -12.54
CA CYS A 276 -2.11 -15.48 -13.50
C CYS A 276 -1.65 -14.29 -14.38
N ARG A 277 -2.27 -13.12 -14.23
CA ARG A 277 -2.00 -11.92 -15.06
C ARG A 277 -1.16 -10.86 -14.37
N ILE A 278 -0.85 -11.00 -13.09
CA ILE A 278 0.06 -10.07 -12.40
C ILE A 278 1.50 -10.36 -12.84
N THR A 279 2.32 -9.31 -12.97
CA THR A 279 3.69 -9.42 -13.50
C THR A 279 4.76 -9.00 -12.52
N GLU A 280 4.37 -8.44 -11.37
CA GLU A 280 5.30 -8.05 -10.30
C GLU A 280 4.64 -8.16 -8.92
N LEU A 281 5.45 -8.35 -7.89
CA LEU A 281 5.07 -8.14 -6.51
C LEU A 281 5.58 -6.77 -6.08
N PRO A 282 4.69 -5.81 -5.81
CA PRO A 282 5.07 -4.44 -5.49
C PRO A 282 5.73 -4.31 -4.12
N GLU A 283 6.29 -3.12 -3.88
CA GLU A 283 6.92 -2.75 -2.61
C GLU A 283 5.98 -3.02 -1.43
N SER A 284 6.53 -3.65 -0.38
CA SER A 284 5.86 -3.92 0.91
C SER A 284 4.54 -4.70 0.80
N VAL A 285 4.28 -5.39 -0.33
CA VAL A 285 2.96 -5.99 -0.61
C VAL A 285 2.45 -6.92 0.49
N PHE A 286 3.34 -7.71 1.12
CA PHE A 286 3.05 -8.61 2.25
C PHE A 286 3.87 -8.27 3.50
N ALA A 287 4.44 -7.07 3.59
CA ALA A 287 5.25 -6.70 4.74
C ALA A 287 4.43 -6.83 6.04
N GLY A 288 4.99 -7.46 7.07
CA GLY A 288 4.31 -7.68 8.34
C GLY A 288 3.20 -8.74 8.34
N CYS A 289 3.11 -9.60 7.31
CA CYS A 289 2.20 -10.76 7.30
C CYS A 289 2.76 -11.89 8.17
N ILE A 290 2.68 -11.72 9.49
CA ILE A 290 3.36 -12.59 10.47
C ILE A 290 2.86 -14.03 10.53
N SER A 291 1.70 -14.36 9.99
CA SER A 291 1.16 -15.73 9.95
C SER A 291 1.41 -16.46 8.62
N LEU A 292 1.99 -15.80 7.62
CA LEU A 292 2.29 -16.38 6.33
C LEU A 292 3.45 -17.37 6.45
N LYS A 293 3.16 -18.68 6.27
CA LYS A 293 4.15 -19.76 6.46
C LYS A 293 4.81 -20.19 5.16
N SER A 294 4.07 -20.16 4.09
CA SER A 294 4.57 -20.51 2.76
C SER A 294 3.86 -19.69 1.70
N ILE A 295 4.54 -19.45 0.59
CA ILE A 295 3.94 -18.81 -0.56
C ILE A 295 4.53 -19.35 -1.85
N ASP A 296 3.65 -19.59 -2.84
CA ASP A 296 4.01 -20.00 -4.19
C ASP A 296 3.78 -18.81 -5.14
N ILE A 297 4.87 -18.21 -5.62
CA ILE A 297 4.82 -17.10 -6.58
C ILE A 297 4.52 -17.70 -7.96
N PRO A 298 3.45 -17.23 -8.67
CA PRO A 298 3.09 -17.79 -9.96
C PRO A 298 4.06 -17.43 -11.08
N GLU A 299 4.12 -18.27 -12.10
CA GLU A 299 4.81 -17.95 -13.35
C GLU A 299 4.23 -16.65 -13.96
N GLY A 300 5.09 -15.85 -14.58
CA GLY A 300 4.74 -14.53 -15.13
C GLY A 300 5.16 -13.37 -14.24
N ILE A 301 5.36 -13.56 -12.94
CA ILE A 301 6.02 -12.58 -12.08
C ILE A 301 7.48 -12.46 -12.49
N THR A 302 7.92 -11.24 -12.84
CA THR A 302 9.28 -10.97 -13.35
C THR A 302 10.18 -10.32 -12.31
N GLN A 303 9.61 -9.69 -11.29
CA GLN A 303 10.35 -9.04 -10.19
C GLN A 303 9.57 -9.02 -8.89
N ILE A 304 10.33 -9.07 -7.81
CA ILE A 304 9.89 -8.83 -6.45
C ILE A 304 10.51 -7.49 -6.05
N LEU A 305 9.72 -6.56 -5.51
CA LEU A 305 10.22 -5.23 -5.15
C LEU A 305 10.64 -5.15 -3.67
N ASP A 306 11.11 -3.96 -3.26
CA ASP A 306 11.64 -3.72 -1.92
C ASP A 306 10.60 -4.08 -0.84
N ASP A 307 11.09 -4.68 0.25
CA ASP A 307 10.30 -5.04 1.43
C ASP A 307 9.07 -5.93 1.18
N ALA A 308 8.93 -6.55 -0.01
CA ALA A 308 7.72 -7.28 -0.41
C ALA A 308 7.25 -8.31 0.64
N PHE A 309 8.16 -8.95 1.37
CA PHE A 309 7.90 -9.91 2.46
C PHE A 309 8.57 -9.50 3.78
N ALA A 310 8.98 -8.24 3.94
CA ALA A 310 9.67 -7.79 5.15
C ALA A 310 8.82 -8.08 6.40
N GLY A 311 9.42 -8.66 7.45
CA GLY A 311 8.70 -8.99 8.68
C GLY A 311 7.70 -10.15 8.58
N CYS A 312 7.76 -10.98 7.53
CA CYS A 312 7.02 -12.25 7.47
C CYS A 312 7.69 -13.28 8.40
N GLU A 313 7.54 -13.09 9.71
CA GLU A 313 8.30 -13.83 10.76
C GLU A 313 8.10 -15.34 10.70
N GLN A 314 6.92 -15.82 10.25
CA GLN A 314 6.61 -17.25 10.18
C GLN A 314 6.89 -17.87 8.81
N LEU A 315 7.39 -17.10 7.83
CA LEU A 315 7.65 -17.60 6.48
C LEU A 315 8.80 -18.62 6.52
N GLU A 316 8.48 -19.88 6.25
CA GLU A 316 9.44 -21.00 6.27
C GLU A 316 9.85 -21.43 4.86
N ARG A 317 8.95 -21.29 3.87
CA ARG A 317 9.14 -21.72 2.49
C ARG A 317 8.62 -20.68 1.50
N ILE A 318 9.36 -20.49 0.42
CA ILE A 318 8.90 -19.72 -0.75
C ILE A 318 9.26 -20.46 -2.03
N ALA A 319 8.30 -20.57 -2.98
CA ALA A 319 8.57 -21.03 -4.34
C ALA A 319 8.61 -19.81 -5.27
N ILE A 320 9.73 -19.66 -5.98
CA ILE A 320 10.03 -18.54 -6.87
C ILE A 320 10.14 -19.06 -8.30
N PRO A 321 9.36 -18.55 -9.26
CA PRO A 321 9.39 -19.00 -10.65
C PRO A 321 10.64 -18.51 -11.39
N SER A 322 10.98 -19.22 -12.47
CA SER A 322 12.13 -18.87 -13.33
C SER A 322 11.97 -17.54 -14.06
N SER A 323 10.77 -17.01 -14.13
CA SER A 323 10.46 -15.70 -14.70
C SER A 323 10.99 -14.53 -13.84
N VAL A 324 11.21 -14.74 -12.53
CA VAL A 324 11.76 -13.70 -11.64
C VAL A 324 13.23 -13.46 -11.95
N THR A 325 13.55 -12.20 -12.28
CA THR A 325 14.91 -11.77 -12.66
C THR A 325 15.51 -10.76 -11.68
N LYS A 326 14.72 -10.28 -10.70
CA LYS A 326 15.16 -9.29 -9.71
C LYS A 326 14.54 -9.55 -8.35
N ILE A 327 15.38 -9.58 -7.32
CA ILE A 327 15.00 -9.66 -5.91
C ILE A 327 15.92 -8.71 -5.15
N PRO A 328 15.42 -7.63 -4.53
CA PRO A 328 16.25 -6.71 -3.75
C PRO A 328 16.61 -7.32 -2.38
N GLU A 329 17.63 -6.78 -1.74
CA GLU A 329 18.12 -7.24 -0.43
C GLU A 329 17.06 -7.12 0.67
N SER A 330 16.24 -6.08 0.62
CA SER A 330 15.20 -5.81 1.60
C SER A 330 13.98 -6.73 1.50
N ALA A 331 13.78 -7.41 0.34
CA ALA A 331 12.55 -8.14 0.06
C ALA A 331 12.15 -9.16 1.15
N PHE A 332 13.10 -9.77 1.84
CA PHE A 332 12.90 -10.77 2.89
C PHE A 332 13.49 -10.34 4.24
N SER A 333 13.64 -9.05 4.48
CA SER A 333 14.13 -8.52 5.75
C SER A 333 13.27 -9.04 6.91
N SER A 334 13.91 -9.50 8.01
CA SER A 334 13.21 -10.06 9.18
C SER A 334 12.33 -11.29 8.90
N CYS A 335 12.60 -12.07 7.84
CA CYS A 335 12.04 -13.39 7.63
C CYS A 335 12.87 -14.46 8.37
N GLU A 336 12.88 -14.42 9.70
CA GLU A 336 13.81 -15.19 10.55
C GLU A 336 13.67 -16.72 10.42
N ARG A 337 12.49 -17.19 9.98
CA ARG A 337 12.19 -18.62 9.83
C ARG A 337 12.35 -19.16 8.41
N LEU A 338 12.76 -18.34 7.45
CA LEU A 338 12.91 -18.78 6.06
C LEU A 338 14.04 -19.80 5.93
N LYS A 339 13.67 -21.05 5.67
CA LYS A 339 14.58 -22.20 5.58
C LYS A 339 14.72 -22.75 4.19
N THR A 340 13.70 -22.56 3.34
CA THR A 340 13.64 -23.19 2.03
C THR A 340 13.22 -22.19 0.97
N VAL A 341 14.07 -22.03 -0.03
CA VAL A 341 13.75 -21.34 -1.30
C VAL A 341 13.75 -22.38 -2.39
N GLU A 342 12.62 -22.56 -3.05
CA GLU A 342 12.48 -23.41 -4.24
C GLU A 342 12.49 -22.50 -5.46
N TYR A 343 13.47 -22.65 -6.32
CA TYR A 343 13.57 -21.85 -7.55
C TYR A 343 13.33 -22.73 -8.76
N SER A 344 12.36 -22.41 -9.62
CA SER A 344 12.03 -23.25 -10.78
C SER A 344 13.05 -23.13 -11.93
N GLY A 345 13.92 -22.13 -11.91
CA GLY A 345 15.02 -21.95 -12.86
C GLY A 345 16.29 -22.73 -12.51
N SER A 346 17.32 -22.51 -13.27
CA SER A 346 18.63 -23.16 -13.07
C SER A 346 19.47 -22.49 -11.98
N ARG A 347 20.51 -23.18 -11.54
CA ARG A 347 21.48 -22.66 -10.58
C ARG A 347 22.16 -21.37 -11.08
N SER A 348 22.48 -21.30 -12.39
CA SER A 348 23.14 -20.11 -12.96
C SER A 348 22.20 -18.90 -12.97
N GLN A 349 20.93 -19.10 -13.28
CA GLN A 349 19.90 -18.06 -13.20
C GLN A 349 19.75 -17.58 -11.74
N TRP A 350 19.65 -18.51 -10.78
CA TRP A 350 19.59 -18.17 -9.37
C TRP A 350 20.78 -17.33 -8.92
N ASN A 351 22.00 -17.75 -9.26
CA ASN A 351 23.21 -17.03 -8.90
C ASN A 351 23.23 -15.60 -9.45
N ALA A 352 22.62 -15.37 -10.61
CA ALA A 352 22.54 -14.04 -11.22
C ALA A 352 21.60 -13.09 -10.46
N ILE A 353 20.51 -13.59 -9.85
CA ILE A 353 19.52 -12.79 -9.15
C ILE A 353 19.75 -12.73 -7.63
N SER A 354 20.43 -13.71 -7.04
CA SER A 354 20.57 -13.85 -5.59
C SER A 354 21.70 -13.04 -4.97
N THR A 355 22.60 -12.48 -5.78
CA THR A 355 23.79 -11.75 -5.28
C THR A 355 23.46 -10.57 -4.37
N ASN A 356 22.26 -10.00 -4.50
CA ASN A 356 21.79 -8.86 -3.70
C ASN A 356 20.40 -9.11 -3.07
N SER A 357 20.02 -10.37 -2.83
CA SER A 357 18.65 -10.71 -2.44
C SER A 357 18.43 -10.93 -0.94
N GLY A 358 19.45 -10.78 -0.09
CA GLY A 358 19.38 -11.18 1.33
C GLY A 358 19.25 -12.70 1.56
N LEU A 359 19.08 -13.49 0.48
CA LEU A 359 18.88 -14.94 0.51
C LEU A 359 20.17 -15.76 0.38
N GLN A 360 21.34 -15.13 0.43
CA GLN A 360 22.63 -15.77 0.18
C GLN A 360 22.96 -16.95 1.10
N ASN A 361 22.40 -16.94 2.31
CA ASN A 361 22.62 -17.97 3.33
C ASN A 361 21.45 -18.99 3.43
N VAL A 362 20.39 -18.83 2.64
CA VAL A 362 19.27 -19.75 2.64
C VAL A 362 19.51 -20.87 1.64
N PRO A 363 19.39 -22.16 2.02
CA PRO A 363 19.51 -23.26 1.09
C PRO A 363 18.48 -23.14 -0.05
N VAL A 364 18.95 -23.19 -1.29
CA VAL A 364 18.09 -23.13 -2.47
C VAL A 364 18.14 -24.46 -3.19
N ALA A 365 16.95 -25.01 -3.40
CA ALA A 365 16.75 -26.16 -4.27
C ALA A 365 16.35 -25.66 -5.67
N PRO A 366 17.24 -25.63 -6.66
CA PRO A 366 16.86 -25.27 -8.02
C PRO A 366 15.93 -26.33 -8.60
N GLY A 367 14.87 -25.87 -9.27
CA GLY A 367 13.91 -26.76 -9.95
C GLY A 367 14.45 -27.31 -11.28
N SER A 368 15.56 -26.76 -11.75
CA SER A 368 16.21 -27.18 -13.00
C SER A 368 17.73 -27.03 -12.92
N ILE A 369 18.44 -27.73 -13.77
CA ILE A 369 19.90 -27.68 -13.94
C ILE A 369 20.25 -27.12 -15.31
N ASP A 370 21.42 -26.44 -15.38
CA ASP A 370 22.04 -26.10 -16.66
C ASP A 370 22.77 -27.32 -17.21
N VAL A 371 22.40 -27.74 -18.39
CA VAL A 371 23.15 -28.79 -19.12
C VAL A 371 24.01 -28.10 -20.16
N THR A 372 25.33 -28.25 -20.05
CA THR A 372 26.28 -27.73 -21.04
C THR A 372 26.79 -28.87 -21.90
N VAL A 373 26.63 -28.73 -23.21
CA VAL A 373 27.19 -29.65 -24.19
C VAL A 373 28.46 -29.00 -24.77
N THR A 374 29.62 -29.41 -24.27
CA THR A 374 30.91 -28.94 -24.81
C THR A 374 31.27 -29.83 -25.96
N SER A 375 31.01 -29.40 -27.18
CA SER A 375 31.33 -30.16 -28.41
C SER A 375 31.69 -29.19 -29.54
N ASP A 376 32.79 -29.44 -30.24
CA ASP A 376 33.15 -28.75 -31.48
C ASP A 376 32.22 -29.12 -32.65
N ILE A 377 31.21 -29.96 -32.42
CA ILE A 377 30.41 -30.57 -33.48
C ILE A 377 28.97 -30.10 -33.37
N ARG A 378 28.46 -29.52 -34.46
CA ARG A 378 27.10 -28.98 -34.62
C ARG A 378 25.99 -30.01 -34.69
N THR A 379 26.19 -31.26 -34.22
CA THR A 379 25.33 -32.41 -34.49
C THR A 379 24.79 -33.07 -33.22
N VAL A 380 24.88 -32.44 -32.07
CA VAL A 380 24.25 -32.96 -30.85
C VAL A 380 22.81 -32.43 -30.79
N THR A 381 21.88 -33.36 -30.60
CA THR A 381 20.47 -33.03 -30.32
C THR A 381 20.10 -33.46 -28.92
N ALA A 382 19.20 -32.73 -28.28
CA ALA A 382 18.71 -33.04 -26.96
C ALA A 382 17.21 -33.30 -26.97
N LYS A 383 16.76 -34.30 -26.20
CA LYS A 383 15.37 -34.49 -25.86
C LYS A 383 15.21 -34.54 -24.36
N VAL A 384 14.12 -33.98 -23.85
CA VAL A 384 13.71 -34.06 -22.45
C VAL A 384 12.36 -34.76 -22.42
N ASP A 385 12.26 -35.87 -21.70
CA ASP A 385 11.09 -36.75 -21.68
C ASP A 385 10.58 -37.07 -23.10
N GLY A 386 11.51 -37.33 -24.03
CA GLY A 386 11.20 -37.66 -25.44
C GLY A 386 10.88 -36.46 -26.33
N SER A 387 10.73 -35.25 -25.82
CA SER A 387 10.48 -34.02 -26.58
C SER A 387 11.78 -33.29 -26.94
N SER A 388 11.98 -32.94 -28.21
CA SER A 388 13.18 -32.21 -28.66
C SER A 388 13.23 -30.82 -28.02
N VAL A 389 14.42 -30.46 -27.50
CA VAL A 389 14.71 -29.14 -26.92
C VAL A 389 15.84 -28.45 -27.70
N PRO A 390 15.79 -27.13 -27.91
CA PRO A 390 16.86 -26.42 -28.58
C PRO A 390 18.09 -26.34 -27.68
N ILE A 391 19.28 -26.54 -28.26
CA ILE A 391 20.57 -26.26 -27.62
C ILE A 391 21.04 -24.91 -28.13
N ASN A 392 21.08 -23.90 -27.27
CA ASN A 392 21.52 -22.55 -27.59
C ASN A 392 22.93 -22.32 -27.05
N ASP A 393 23.88 -22.00 -27.91
CA ASP A 393 25.31 -21.82 -27.54
C ASP A 393 25.87 -22.99 -26.70
N GLY A 394 25.47 -24.23 -27.03
CA GLY A 394 25.89 -25.43 -26.31
C GLY A 394 25.21 -25.64 -24.95
N LYS A 395 24.14 -24.90 -24.64
CA LYS A 395 23.44 -25.01 -23.36
C LYS A 395 21.94 -25.20 -23.52
N PHE A 396 21.33 -25.91 -22.58
CA PHE A 396 19.88 -25.97 -22.39
C PHE A 396 19.55 -26.22 -20.90
N ILE A 397 18.33 -25.92 -20.50
CA ILE A 397 17.87 -26.03 -19.11
C ILE A 397 16.94 -27.26 -19.00
N VAL A 398 17.09 -28.04 -17.94
CA VAL A 398 16.27 -29.23 -17.66
C VAL A 398 15.75 -29.21 -16.25
N THR A 399 14.45 -29.47 -16.08
CA THR A 399 13.84 -29.65 -14.76
C THR A 399 14.38 -30.90 -14.09
N ILE A 400 14.69 -30.83 -12.79
CA ILE A 400 15.13 -31.99 -12.00
C ILE A 400 14.09 -33.10 -12.04
N GLY A 401 14.56 -34.35 -12.16
CA GLY A 401 13.70 -35.53 -12.29
C GLY A 401 13.28 -35.89 -13.72
N LYS A 402 13.61 -35.03 -14.70
CA LYS A 402 13.33 -35.32 -16.12
C LYS A 402 14.40 -36.21 -16.76
N THR A 403 14.00 -37.07 -17.66
CA THR A 403 14.95 -37.85 -18.44
C THR A 403 15.50 -37.06 -19.61
N VAL A 404 16.82 -37.00 -19.72
CA VAL A 404 17.54 -36.30 -20.80
C VAL A 404 18.17 -37.32 -21.70
N GLU A 405 17.94 -37.20 -23.00
CA GLU A 405 18.57 -37.98 -24.04
C GLU A 405 19.37 -37.05 -24.97
N LEU A 406 20.69 -37.20 -24.96
CA LEU A 406 21.60 -36.53 -25.89
C LEU A 406 22.01 -37.47 -26.99
N THR A 407 21.79 -37.09 -28.23
CA THR A 407 22.13 -37.94 -29.39
C THR A 407 23.06 -37.19 -30.33
N VAL A 408 24.11 -37.89 -30.75
CA VAL A 408 25.05 -37.47 -31.80
C VAL A 408 24.54 -37.97 -33.14
N SER A 409 24.23 -37.05 -34.04
CA SER A 409 23.62 -37.37 -35.32
C SER A 409 24.60 -37.93 -36.37
N ASP A 410 25.91 -37.74 -36.17
CA ASP A 410 26.90 -38.23 -37.13
C ASP A 410 27.73 -39.41 -36.57
N PRO A 411 27.48 -40.63 -37.04
CA PRO A 411 28.12 -41.86 -36.53
C PRO A 411 29.63 -41.90 -36.71
N GLN A 412 30.20 -41.15 -37.66
CA GLN A 412 31.66 -41.17 -37.91
C GLN A 412 32.49 -40.53 -36.76
N TYR A 413 31.84 -39.78 -35.88
CA TYR A 413 32.46 -39.14 -34.73
C TYR A 413 32.23 -39.85 -33.39
N ARG A 414 31.47 -40.95 -33.35
CA ARG A 414 31.12 -41.66 -32.12
C ARG A 414 32.30 -42.03 -31.21
N ASP A 415 33.45 -42.30 -31.76
CA ASP A 415 34.65 -42.64 -30.98
C ASP A 415 35.41 -41.44 -30.44
N ARG A 416 34.94 -40.23 -30.72
CA ARG A 416 35.54 -38.96 -30.26
C ARG A 416 34.81 -38.32 -29.11
N TYR A 417 33.67 -38.90 -28.68
CA TYR A 417 32.92 -38.38 -27.55
C TYR A 417 33.27 -39.07 -26.25
N THR A 418 33.41 -38.29 -25.22
CA THR A 418 33.46 -38.76 -23.85
C THR A 418 32.25 -38.17 -23.14
N TRP A 419 31.36 -39.01 -22.66
CA TRP A 419 30.27 -38.61 -21.82
C TRP A 419 30.79 -38.52 -20.40
N ALA A 420 30.80 -37.29 -19.83
CA ALA A 420 31.31 -37.03 -18.48
C ALA A 420 30.22 -36.33 -17.68
N GLY A 421 30.05 -36.74 -16.43
CA GLY A 421 29.07 -36.19 -15.49
C GLY A 421 27.80 -37.05 -15.40
N GLY A 422 27.21 -37.09 -14.18
CA GLY A 422 25.96 -37.79 -13.89
C GLY A 422 26.01 -39.32 -13.91
N SER A 423 24.90 -39.93 -13.51
CA SER A 423 24.70 -41.38 -13.41
C SER A 423 24.00 -41.99 -14.65
N GLY A 424 24.24 -41.39 -15.81
CA GLY A 424 23.55 -41.81 -17.06
C GLY A 424 24.07 -43.08 -17.70
N THR A 425 23.36 -43.56 -18.70
CA THR A 425 23.68 -44.71 -19.51
C THR A 425 24.04 -44.32 -20.93
N VAL A 426 25.08 -44.93 -21.48
CA VAL A 426 25.51 -44.76 -22.86
C VAL A 426 24.98 -45.92 -23.71
N SER A 427 24.46 -45.60 -24.89
CA SER A 427 24.04 -46.64 -25.84
C SER A 427 25.21 -47.48 -26.32
N ALA A 428 24.95 -48.76 -26.76
CA ALA A 428 25.97 -49.69 -27.16
C ALA A 428 26.83 -49.22 -28.36
N ASP A 429 26.27 -48.34 -29.18
CA ASP A 429 26.97 -47.72 -30.33
C ASP A 429 27.63 -46.39 -30.01
N ASN A 430 27.61 -45.97 -28.74
CA ASN A 430 28.16 -44.70 -28.22
C ASN A 430 27.56 -43.45 -28.87
N THR A 431 26.35 -43.53 -29.41
CA THR A 431 25.70 -42.38 -30.08
C THR A 431 24.73 -41.64 -29.17
N THR A 432 24.24 -42.25 -28.10
CA THR A 432 23.22 -41.68 -27.21
C THR A 432 23.65 -41.80 -25.75
N TYR A 433 23.51 -40.71 -25.01
CA TYR A 433 23.65 -40.67 -23.56
C TYR A 433 22.33 -40.29 -22.92
N THR A 434 21.86 -41.13 -22.00
CA THR A 434 20.61 -40.89 -21.28
C THR A 434 20.88 -40.83 -19.80
N PHE A 435 20.36 -39.78 -19.15
CA PHE A 435 20.45 -39.59 -17.70
C PHE A 435 19.15 -38.96 -17.16
N VAL A 436 18.94 -39.05 -15.86
CA VAL A 436 17.86 -38.34 -15.17
C VAL A 436 18.50 -37.13 -14.51
N ALA A 437 17.99 -35.93 -14.81
CA ALA A 437 18.49 -34.68 -14.22
C ALA A 437 18.33 -34.73 -12.70
N GLY A 438 19.42 -34.50 -11.95
CA GLY A 438 19.48 -34.49 -10.49
C GLY A 438 20.16 -33.25 -9.93
N GLN A 439 20.05 -33.06 -8.62
CA GLN A 439 20.72 -31.88 -7.97
C GLN A 439 22.25 -32.00 -7.96
N ASP A 440 22.78 -33.20 -8.05
CA ASP A 440 24.22 -33.50 -7.99
C ASP A 440 24.88 -33.59 -9.37
N ASP A 441 24.10 -33.39 -10.45
CA ASP A 441 24.58 -33.47 -11.85
C ASP A 441 25.12 -32.11 -12.34
N THR A 442 25.90 -31.37 -11.52
CA THR A 442 26.48 -30.09 -11.88
C THR A 442 27.95 -30.20 -12.31
#